data_8a0ab19460b2cb4b06b74428c94e3f40
#
_entry.id   8a0ab19460b2cb4b06b74428c94e3f40
#
_cell.length_a   1.000
_cell.length_b   1.000
_cell.length_c   1.000
_cell.angle_alpha   90.00
_cell.angle_beta   90.00
_cell.angle_gamma   90.00
#
_symmetry.space_group_name_H-M   'P 1'
#
loop_
_entity.id
_entity.type
_entity.pdbx_description
1 polymer ?
#
loop_
_entity_poly.entity_id
_entity_poly.type
_entity_poly.pdbx_seq_one_letter_code
_entity_poly.pdbx_strand_id
1 'polypeptide(L)'
;ELSRYHKLSALFRKYGKDYGMDPTLLAAQGFQESRLDQSVRSPVGAIGVMQLLPSTAEDKNVAIPNIDELEPNIEAGAKYMAFLKERYFSGPELDELNGSLLALASYNAGPGRIRRLRREAAERGYDPNLWFDNVEVIVAEQVGRETVQYVSNIFKYYLTYRWINTADAERAAARRATGMKGAL
;
A
#
# COMPACT_ATOMS: atom_id res chain seq x y z
N GLU A 1 -14.94 7.85 7.33
CA GLU A 1 -13.73 7.38 6.62
C GLU A 1 -12.55 8.32 6.86
N LEU A 2 -12.66 9.62 6.59
CA LEU A 2 -11.62 10.61 6.85
C LEU A 2 -11.16 10.65 8.32
N SER A 3 -12.08 10.51 9.27
CA SER A 3 -11.74 10.46 10.69
C SER A 3 -10.82 9.29 11.04
N ARG A 4 -11.03 8.11 10.44
CA ARG A 4 -10.13 6.95 10.62
C ARG A 4 -8.76 7.21 10.00
N TYR A 5 -8.72 7.78 8.80
CA TYR A 5 -7.46 8.17 8.16
C TYR A 5 -6.63 9.11 9.04
N HIS A 6 -7.25 10.20 9.54
CA HIS A 6 -6.55 11.15 10.41
C HIS A 6 -6.04 10.49 11.71
N LYS A 7 -6.85 9.60 12.32
CA LYS A 7 -6.44 8.87 13.54
C LYS A 7 -5.23 7.97 13.31
N LEU A 8 -5.15 7.32 12.15
CA LEU A 8 -4.09 6.37 11.86
C LEU A 8 -2.89 6.98 11.11
N SER A 9 -3.02 8.21 10.63
CA SER A 9 -1.99 8.86 9.80
C SER A 9 -0.61 8.95 10.47
N ALA A 10 -0.57 9.09 11.80
CA ALA A 10 0.69 9.11 12.55
C ALA A 10 1.42 7.75 12.50
N LEU A 11 0.68 6.64 12.61
CA LEU A 11 1.25 5.29 12.50
C LEU A 11 1.77 5.01 11.09
N PHE A 12 0.99 5.37 10.06
CA PHE A 12 1.45 5.23 8.67
C PHE A 12 2.69 6.08 8.38
N ARG A 13 2.78 7.30 8.92
CA ARG A 13 4.00 8.14 8.79
C ARG A 13 5.19 7.51 9.50
N LYS A 14 5.00 6.99 10.72
CA LYS A 14 6.07 6.32 11.49
C LYS A 14 6.63 5.15 10.69
N TYR A 15 5.80 4.19 10.34
CA TYR A 15 6.25 2.97 9.69
C TYR A 15 6.59 3.14 8.21
N GLY A 16 5.97 4.08 7.52
CA GLY A 16 6.40 4.49 6.19
C GLY A 16 7.84 5.01 6.20
N LYS A 17 8.19 5.86 7.19
CA LYS A 17 9.55 6.34 7.37
C LYS A 17 10.52 5.21 7.76
N ASP A 18 10.14 4.36 8.72
CA ASP A 18 11.00 3.30 9.23
C ASP A 18 11.35 2.26 8.16
N TYR A 19 10.43 1.99 7.24
CA TYR A 19 10.61 1.00 6.17
C TYR A 19 10.76 1.60 4.76
N GLY A 20 10.90 2.91 4.61
CA GLY A 20 11.13 3.55 3.31
C GLY A 20 9.94 3.44 2.34
N MET A 21 8.70 3.43 2.85
CA MET A 21 7.48 3.38 2.06
C MET A 21 6.72 4.70 2.14
N ASP A 22 6.03 5.07 1.06
CA ASP A 22 5.13 6.25 1.08
C ASP A 22 3.98 6.02 2.08
N PRO A 23 3.88 6.84 3.15
CA PRO A 23 2.85 6.68 4.17
C PRO A 23 1.43 6.81 3.62
N THR A 24 1.25 7.63 2.59
CA THR A 24 -0.04 7.87 1.97
C THR A 24 -0.48 6.66 1.14
N LEU A 25 0.48 6.00 0.48
CA LEU A 25 0.21 4.76 -0.25
C LEU A 25 -0.13 3.61 0.70
N LEU A 26 0.58 3.48 1.82
CA LEU A 26 0.26 2.48 2.86
C LEU A 26 -1.14 2.70 3.45
N ALA A 27 -1.52 3.96 3.72
CA ALA A 27 -2.86 4.28 4.20
C ALA A 27 -3.95 3.95 3.16
N ALA A 28 -3.69 4.24 1.89
CA ALA A 28 -4.58 3.88 0.78
C ALA A 28 -4.75 2.37 0.65
N GLN A 29 -3.68 1.60 0.84
CA GLN A 29 -3.72 0.15 0.90
C GLN A 29 -4.57 -0.33 2.07
N GLY A 30 -4.31 0.13 3.29
CA GLY A 30 -5.11 -0.24 4.47
C GLY A 30 -6.59 0.12 4.31
N PHE A 31 -6.90 1.19 3.59
CA PHE A 31 -8.29 1.53 3.26
C PHE A 31 -8.91 0.53 2.27
N GLN A 32 -8.18 0.10 1.27
CA GLN A 32 -8.63 -0.96 0.34
C GLN A 32 -8.84 -2.28 1.06
N GLU A 33 -7.95 -2.65 1.98
CA GLU A 33 -7.97 -3.93 2.69
C GLU A 33 -9.13 -4.04 3.69
N SER A 34 -9.36 -3.01 4.49
CA SER A 34 -10.26 -3.11 5.65
C SER A 34 -11.11 -1.87 5.91
N ARG A 35 -11.04 -0.83 5.08
CA ARG A 35 -11.55 0.51 5.41
C ARG A 35 -10.90 1.11 6.67
N LEU A 36 -9.64 0.77 6.90
CA LEU A 36 -8.86 1.16 8.09
C LEU A 36 -9.48 0.65 9.41
N ASP A 37 -10.02 -0.55 9.40
CA ASP A 37 -10.69 -1.16 10.54
C ASP A 37 -9.94 -2.39 11.03
N GLN A 38 -9.36 -2.31 12.24
CA GLN A 38 -8.58 -3.40 12.83
C GLN A 38 -9.43 -4.63 13.19
N SER A 39 -10.75 -4.47 13.34
CA SER A 39 -11.64 -5.58 13.69
C SER A 39 -11.93 -6.52 12.52
N VAL A 40 -11.62 -6.14 11.29
CA VAL A 40 -11.92 -6.93 10.09
C VAL A 40 -11.09 -8.21 10.08
N ARG A 41 -11.79 -9.31 9.79
CA ARG A 41 -11.21 -10.65 9.57
C ARG A 41 -11.76 -11.21 8.28
N SER A 42 -10.88 -11.70 7.39
CA SER A 42 -11.32 -12.32 6.15
C SER A 42 -11.66 -13.80 6.34
N PRO A 43 -12.46 -14.42 5.44
CA PRO A 43 -12.75 -15.84 5.48
C PRO A 43 -11.50 -16.75 5.42
N VAL A 44 -10.41 -16.25 4.84
CA VAL A 44 -9.13 -16.98 4.75
C VAL A 44 -8.18 -16.70 5.92
N GLY A 45 -8.64 -15.95 6.93
CA GLY A 45 -7.88 -15.69 8.14
C GLY A 45 -6.96 -14.47 8.09
N ALA A 46 -7.09 -13.59 7.10
CA ALA A 46 -6.37 -12.32 7.10
C ALA A 46 -6.92 -11.36 8.18
N ILE A 47 -6.04 -10.58 8.80
CA ILE A 47 -6.31 -9.84 10.02
C ILE A 47 -6.05 -8.35 9.84
N GLY A 48 -7.01 -7.53 10.27
CA GLY A 48 -6.83 -6.13 10.63
C GLY A 48 -6.72 -5.15 9.47
N VAL A 49 -6.16 -3.99 9.80
CA VAL A 49 -6.05 -2.84 8.87
C VAL A 49 -5.37 -3.23 7.57
N MET A 50 -4.28 -4.01 7.64
CA MET A 50 -3.48 -4.39 6.48
C MET A 50 -3.80 -5.78 5.94
N GLN A 51 -4.81 -6.48 6.49
CA GLN A 51 -5.26 -7.81 6.07
C GLN A 51 -4.10 -8.80 5.86
N LEU A 52 -3.25 -8.93 6.86
CA LEU A 52 -2.16 -9.90 6.87
C LEU A 52 -2.60 -11.27 7.36
N LEU A 53 -2.09 -12.31 6.73
CA LEU A 53 -2.15 -13.67 7.28
C LEU A 53 -1.15 -13.82 8.42
N PRO A 54 -1.49 -14.56 9.50
CA PRO A 54 -0.54 -14.87 10.57
C PRO A 54 0.78 -15.46 10.06
N SER A 55 0.72 -16.38 9.11
CA SER A 55 1.90 -16.99 8.50
C SER A 55 2.84 -15.97 7.81
N THR A 56 2.27 -14.92 7.21
CA THR A 56 3.08 -13.84 6.61
C THR A 56 3.72 -12.97 7.70
N ALA A 57 2.96 -12.67 8.76
CA ALA A 57 3.45 -11.87 9.89
C ALA A 57 4.56 -12.57 10.68
N GLU A 58 4.50 -13.90 10.80
CA GLU A 58 5.48 -14.75 11.47
C GLU A 58 6.71 -15.06 10.61
N ASP A 59 6.61 -14.91 9.27
CA ASP A 59 7.74 -15.15 8.37
C ASP A 59 8.95 -14.32 8.79
N LYS A 60 10.15 -14.89 8.67
CA LYS A 60 11.42 -14.27 9.10
C LYS A 60 11.67 -12.89 8.47
N ASN A 61 11.10 -12.62 7.31
CA ASN A 61 11.26 -11.33 6.63
C ASN A 61 10.35 -10.24 7.20
N VAL A 62 9.31 -10.61 7.93
CA VAL A 62 8.40 -9.71 8.66
C VAL A 62 8.68 -9.79 10.16
N ALA A 63 8.52 -10.97 10.76
CA ALA A 63 8.79 -11.26 12.18
C ALA A 63 8.07 -10.31 13.16
N ILE A 64 6.79 -10.03 12.90
CA ILE A 64 5.90 -9.22 13.74
C ILE A 64 4.60 -10.00 13.93
N PRO A 65 4.53 -10.94 14.91
CA PRO A 65 3.41 -11.88 15.01
C PRO A 65 2.14 -11.28 15.63
N ASN A 66 2.22 -10.18 16.39
CA ASN A 66 1.09 -9.64 17.16
C ASN A 66 0.12 -8.79 16.32
N ILE A 67 -0.24 -9.26 15.13
CA ILE A 67 -1.05 -8.50 14.16
C ILE A 67 -2.54 -8.39 14.51
N ASP A 68 -2.97 -8.99 15.61
CA ASP A 68 -4.28 -8.73 16.20
C ASP A 68 -4.39 -7.32 16.81
N GLU A 69 -3.27 -6.72 17.15
CA GLU A 69 -3.16 -5.36 17.64
C GLU A 69 -2.96 -4.38 16.48
N LEU A 70 -3.53 -3.18 16.62
CA LEU A 70 -3.56 -2.16 15.56
C LEU A 70 -2.16 -1.75 15.08
N GLU A 71 -1.29 -1.33 16.02
CA GLU A 71 0.03 -0.80 15.66
C GLU A 71 0.94 -1.89 15.06
N PRO A 72 1.08 -3.09 15.65
CA PRO A 72 1.82 -4.19 15.02
C PRO A 72 1.26 -4.62 13.66
N ASN A 73 -0.05 -4.53 13.44
CA ASN A 73 -0.66 -4.84 12.16
C ASN A 73 -0.21 -3.88 11.06
N ILE A 74 -0.22 -2.56 11.35
CA ILE A 74 0.24 -1.54 10.40
C ILE A 74 1.76 -1.68 10.17
N GLU A 75 2.53 -1.92 11.22
CA GLU A 75 3.97 -2.15 11.11
C GLU A 75 4.29 -3.35 10.22
N ALA A 76 3.67 -4.50 10.48
CA ALA A 76 3.88 -5.71 9.71
C ALA A 76 3.50 -5.54 8.24
N GLY A 77 2.40 -4.85 7.97
CA GLY A 77 1.98 -4.52 6.60
C GLY A 77 2.98 -3.63 5.87
N ALA A 78 3.47 -2.58 6.52
CA ALA A 78 4.49 -1.68 5.96
C ALA A 78 5.81 -2.41 5.69
N LYS A 79 6.26 -3.23 6.64
CA LYS A 79 7.48 -4.05 6.51
C LYS A 79 7.37 -5.08 5.40
N TYR A 80 6.22 -5.75 5.27
CA TYR A 80 5.99 -6.72 4.20
C TYR A 80 5.95 -6.05 2.82
N MET A 81 5.30 -4.89 2.69
CA MET A 81 5.33 -4.10 1.46
C MET A 81 6.76 -3.69 1.07
N ALA A 82 7.54 -3.19 2.03
CA ALA A 82 8.95 -2.84 1.82
C ALA A 82 9.78 -4.05 1.37
N PHE A 83 9.60 -5.19 2.05
CA PHE A 83 10.25 -6.45 1.66
C PHE A 83 9.92 -6.86 0.22
N LEU A 84 8.65 -6.84 -0.17
CA LEU A 84 8.22 -7.18 -1.53
C LEU A 84 8.86 -6.26 -2.57
N LYS A 85 8.83 -4.95 -2.31
CA LYS A 85 9.40 -3.95 -3.21
C LYS A 85 10.91 -4.11 -3.31
N GLU A 86 11.63 -4.13 -2.21
CA GLU A 86 13.09 -4.22 -2.17
C GLU A 86 13.58 -5.53 -2.79
N ARG A 87 12.95 -6.64 -2.43
CA ARG A 87 13.38 -7.97 -2.86
C ARG A 87 13.11 -8.27 -4.33
N TYR A 88 12.00 -7.75 -4.88
CA TYR A 88 11.52 -8.19 -6.19
C TYR A 88 11.33 -7.08 -7.21
N PHE A 89 11.18 -5.84 -6.76
CA PHE A 89 10.80 -4.70 -7.61
C PHE A 89 11.65 -3.47 -7.33
N SER A 90 12.94 -3.68 -7.09
CA SER A 90 13.97 -2.67 -7.00
C SER A 90 14.96 -2.82 -8.16
N GLY A 91 15.50 -1.71 -8.61
CA GLY A 91 16.47 -1.68 -9.70
C GLY A 91 16.49 -0.29 -10.36
N PRO A 92 17.57 0.05 -11.05
CA PRO A 92 17.74 1.40 -11.62
C PRO A 92 16.71 1.76 -12.71
N GLU A 93 16.07 0.74 -13.28
CA GLU A 93 15.07 0.89 -14.34
C GLU A 93 13.64 1.04 -13.82
N LEU A 94 13.42 0.78 -12.52
CA LEU A 94 12.11 0.91 -11.86
C LEU A 94 12.05 2.22 -11.08
N ASP A 95 11.11 3.09 -11.42
CA ASP A 95 10.81 4.23 -10.57
C ASP A 95 10.09 3.80 -9.28
N GLU A 96 10.08 4.70 -8.30
CA GLU A 96 9.54 4.49 -6.97
C GLU A 96 8.04 4.10 -6.99
N LEU A 97 7.25 4.73 -7.87
CA LEU A 97 5.83 4.47 -7.98
C LEU A 97 5.57 3.09 -8.59
N ASN A 98 6.17 2.78 -9.73
CA ASN A 98 5.97 1.50 -10.41
C ASN A 98 6.47 0.32 -9.59
N GLY A 99 7.60 0.46 -8.88
CA GLY A 99 8.06 -0.53 -7.91
C GLY A 99 7.03 -0.80 -6.80
N SER A 100 6.40 0.26 -6.30
CA SER A 100 5.34 0.15 -5.29
C SER A 100 4.06 -0.46 -5.84
N LEU A 101 3.64 -0.13 -7.07
CA LEU A 101 2.44 -0.72 -7.70
C LEU A 101 2.62 -2.23 -7.95
N LEU A 102 3.81 -2.65 -8.41
CA LEU A 102 4.15 -4.07 -8.56
C LEU A 102 4.18 -4.80 -7.22
N ALA A 103 4.66 -4.15 -6.16
CA ALA A 103 4.62 -4.70 -4.81
C ALA A 103 3.18 -4.84 -4.29
N LEU A 104 2.29 -3.87 -4.55
CA LEU A 104 0.85 -3.96 -4.23
C LEU A 104 0.19 -5.14 -4.95
N ALA A 105 0.44 -5.30 -6.25
CA ALA A 105 -0.06 -6.45 -7.02
C ALA A 105 0.44 -7.77 -6.42
N SER A 106 1.68 -7.80 -5.95
CA SER A 106 2.29 -8.98 -5.30
C SER A 106 1.74 -9.26 -3.91
N TYR A 107 1.40 -8.23 -3.16
CA TYR A 107 0.72 -8.36 -1.86
C TYR A 107 -0.62 -9.08 -2.02
N ASN A 108 -1.36 -8.77 -3.07
CA ASN A 108 -2.65 -9.37 -3.40
C ASN A 108 -2.54 -10.76 -4.06
N ALA A 109 -1.68 -10.89 -5.09
CA ALA A 109 -1.65 -12.09 -5.96
C ALA A 109 -0.43 -13.00 -5.75
N GLY A 110 0.51 -12.58 -4.90
CA GLY A 110 1.76 -13.28 -4.63
C GLY A 110 2.91 -12.87 -5.54
N PRO A 111 4.14 -12.70 -4.98
CA PRO A 111 5.28 -12.17 -5.72
C PRO A 111 5.78 -13.10 -6.84
N GLY A 112 5.71 -14.39 -6.65
CA GLY A 112 6.11 -15.37 -7.68
C GLY A 112 5.28 -15.24 -8.95
N ARG A 113 3.98 -15.06 -8.81
CA ARG A 113 3.05 -14.85 -9.92
C ARG A 113 3.31 -13.54 -10.64
N ILE A 114 3.39 -12.44 -9.93
CA ILE A 114 3.59 -11.11 -10.54
C ILE A 114 4.95 -11.03 -11.23
N ARG A 115 6.02 -11.60 -10.66
CA ARG A 115 7.33 -11.66 -11.32
C ARG A 115 7.30 -12.44 -12.64
N ARG A 116 6.58 -13.55 -12.69
CA ARG A 116 6.40 -14.33 -13.91
C ARG A 116 5.65 -13.51 -14.97
N LEU A 117 4.56 -12.88 -14.59
CA LEU A 117 3.74 -12.08 -15.51
C LEU A 117 4.46 -10.81 -16.00
N ARG A 118 5.32 -10.23 -15.17
CA ARG A 118 6.20 -9.12 -15.56
C ARG A 118 7.18 -9.54 -16.66
N ARG A 119 7.77 -10.76 -16.59
CA ARG A 119 8.60 -11.30 -17.67
C ARG A 119 7.79 -11.55 -18.94
N GLU A 120 6.61 -12.16 -18.81
CA GLU A 120 5.70 -12.38 -19.93
C GLU A 120 5.31 -11.05 -20.62
N ALA A 121 5.09 -9.98 -19.85
CA ALA A 121 4.84 -8.65 -20.39
C ALA A 121 5.98 -8.19 -21.31
N ALA A 122 7.24 -8.34 -20.88
CA ALA A 122 8.41 -8.01 -21.70
C ALA A 122 8.49 -8.86 -22.99
N GLU A 123 8.24 -10.15 -22.88
CA GLU A 123 8.23 -11.09 -24.03
C GLU A 123 7.14 -10.71 -25.05
N ARG A 124 6.06 -10.11 -24.61
CA ARG A 124 4.94 -9.67 -25.44
C ARG A 124 5.04 -8.21 -25.92
N GLY A 125 6.17 -7.54 -25.64
CA GLY A 125 6.45 -6.18 -26.11
C GLY A 125 5.88 -5.06 -25.24
N TYR A 126 5.41 -5.38 -24.03
CA TYR A 126 5.05 -4.38 -23.02
C TYR A 126 6.27 -3.97 -22.20
N ASP A 127 6.24 -2.78 -21.61
CA ASP A 127 7.29 -2.35 -20.69
C ASP A 127 7.13 -3.04 -19.32
N PRO A 128 8.08 -3.92 -18.94
CA PRO A 128 7.99 -4.64 -17.66
C PRO A 128 8.20 -3.74 -16.43
N ASN A 129 8.64 -2.50 -16.62
CA ASN A 129 8.89 -1.55 -15.55
C ASN A 129 7.71 -0.59 -15.32
N LEU A 130 6.65 -0.67 -16.14
CA LEU A 130 5.44 0.10 -16.01
C LEU A 130 4.26 -0.81 -15.64
N TRP A 131 3.49 -0.40 -14.62
CA TRP A 131 2.28 -1.13 -14.25
C TRP A 131 1.14 -0.81 -15.21
N PHE A 132 0.72 0.47 -15.29
CA PHE A 132 -0.43 0.89 -16.08
C PHE A 132 -0.20 0.70 -17.57
N ASP A 133 -1.22 0.17 -18.24
CA ASP A 133 -1.22 -0.16 -19.68
C ASP A 133 -0.13 -1.13 -20.13
N ASN A 134 0.63 -1.72 -19.20
CA ASN A 134 1.73 -2.65 -19.46
C ASN A 134 1.55 -3.95 -18.66
N VAL A 135 2.19 -4.09 -17.51
CA VAL A 135 2.13 -5.34 -16.73
C VAL A 135 0.70 -5.67 -16.31
N GLU A 136 -0.12 -4.68 -16.00
CA GLU A 136 -1.54 -4.89 -15.63
C GLU A 136 -2.34 -5.58 -16.73
N VAL A 137 -2.01 -5.38 -18.02
CA VAL A 137 -2.71 -6.03 -19.15
C VAL A 137 -2.52 -7.55 -19.05
N ILE A 138 -1.30 -8.00 -18.83
CA ILE A 138 -1.00 -9.42 -18.69
C ILE A 138 -1.60 -10.01 -17.40
N VAL A 139 -1.58 -9.23 -16.32
CA VAL A 139 -2.21 -9.64 -15.05
C VAL A 139 -3.72 -9.78 -15.23
N ALA A 140 -4.38 -8.85 -15.91
CA ALA A 140 -5.82 -8.93 -16.19
C ALA A 140 -6.20 -10.18 -17.00
N GLU A 141 -5.39 -10.54 -17.98
CA GLU A 141 -5.61 -11.70 -18.84
C GLU A 141 -5.39 -13.04 -18.10
N GLN A 142 -4.33 -13.12 -17.29
CA GLN A 142 -3.83 -14.37 -16.73
C GLN A 142 -4.34 -14.67 -15.31
N VAL A 143 -4.64 -13.63 -14.53
CA VAL A 143 -5.11 -13.73 -13.13
C VAL A 143 -6.57 -13.33 -13.00
N GLY A 144 -7.00 -12.38 -13.82
CA GLY A 144 -8.31 -11.78 -13.76
C GLY A 144 -8.27 -10.34 -13.26
N ARG A 145 -9.45 -9.74 -13.22
CA ARG A 145 -9.58 -8.30 -12.93
C ARG A 145 -9.41 -7.94 -11.46
N GLU A 146 -9.46 -8.89 -10.55
CA GLU A 146 -9.44 -8.63 -9.10
C GLU A 146 -8.16 -7.89 -8.69
N THR A 147 -6.98 -8.43 -9.05
CA THR A 147 -5.69 -7.81 -8.70
C THR A 147 -5.51 -6.45 -9.39
N VAL A 148 -5.92 -6.31 -10.64
CA VAL A 148 -5.87 -5.02 -11.35
C VAL A 148 -6.77 -4.00 -10.68
N GLN A 149 -7.98 -4.38 -10.32
CA GLN A 149 -8.92 -3.50 -9.60
C GLN A 149 -8.41 -3.13 -8.21
N TYR A 150 -7.77 -4.06 -7.52
CA TYR A 150 -7.11 -3.82 -6.22
C TYR A 150 -6.07 -2.69 -6.34
N VAL A 151 -5.12 -2.81 -7.27
CA VAL A 151 -4.09 -1.78 -7.47
C VAL A 151 -4.70 -0.45 -7.93
N SER A 152 -5.65 -0.48 -8.85
CA SER A 152 -6.34 0.72 -9.35
C SER A 152 -7.11 1.45 -8.25
N ASN A 153 -7.79 0.72 -7.38
CA ASN A 153 -8.51 1.32 -6.23
C ASN A 153 -7.53 1.97 -5.25
N ILE A 154 -6.44 1.29 -4.90
CA ILE A 154 -5.42 1.85 -4.01
C ILE A 154 -4.83 3.12 -4.61
N PHE A 155 -4.52 3.13 -5.89
CA PHE A 155 -3.98 4.31 -6.55
C PHE A 155 -4.95 5.50 -6.53
N LYS A 156 -6.27 5.26 -6.72
CA LYS A 156 -7.30 6.29 -6.57
C LYS A 156 -7.36 6.85 -5.14
N TYR A 157 -7.34 5.97 -4.13
CA TYR A 157 -7.31 6.41 -2.73
C TYR A 157 -6.02 7.16 -2.38
N TYR A 158 -4.90 6.71 -2.92
CA TYR A 158 -3.61 7.39 -2.79
C TYR A 158 -3.66 8.83 -3.30
N LEU A 159 -4.18 9.05 -4.51
CA LEU A 159 -4.35 10.40 -5.07
C LEU A 159 -5.29 11.26 -4.22
N THR A 160 -6.39 10.66 -3.74
CA THR A 160 -7.36 11.32 -2.86
C THR A 160 -6.71 11.76 -1.54
N TYR A 161 -5.97 10.87 -0.89
CA TYR A 161 -5.28 11.20 0.37
C TYR A 161 -4.15 12.21 0.19
N ARG A 162 -3.44 12.17 -0.91
CA ARG A 162 -2.45 13.21 -1.25
C ARG A 162 -3.12 14.58 -1.35
N TRP A 163 -4.23 14.66 -2.06
CA TRP A 163 -4.99 15.91 -2.17
C TRP A 163 -5.47 16.41 -0.81
N ILE A 164 -6.02 15.54 0.04
CA ILE A 164 -6.45 15.87 1.41
C ILE A 164 -5.29 16.42 2.23
N ASN A 165 -4.14 15.73 2.22
CA ASN A 165 -2.97 16.15 2.97
C ASN A 165 -2.47 17.55 2.52
N THR A 166 -2.50 17.84 1.23
CA THR A 166 -2.13 19.15 0.69
C THR A 166 -3.12 20.22 1.16
N ALA A 167 -4.42 19.96 1.04
CA ALA A 167 -5.46 20.90 1.48
C ALA A 167 -5.40 21.18 2.99
N ASP A 168 -5.13 20.17 3.81
CA ASP A 168 -4.96 20.33 5.26
C ASP A 168 -3.71 21.14 5.61
N ALA A 169 -2.61 20.92 4.90
CA ALA A 169 -1.39 21.71 5.07
C ALA A 169 -1.59 23.19 4.70
N GLU A 170 -2.28 23.46 3.60
CA GLU A 170 -2.62 24.82 3.16
C GLU A 170 -3.54 25.53 4.16
N ARG A 171 -4.59 24.85 4.67
CA ARG A 171 -5.47 25.37 5.71
C ARG A 171 -4.71 25.69 7.00
N ALA A 172 -3.79 24.80 7.42
CA ALA A 172 -2.97 25.01 8.60
C ALA A 172 -2.01 26.23 8.42
N ALA A 173 -1.44 26.39 7.23
CA ALA A 173 -0.60 27.54 6.89
C ALA A 173 -1.38 28.85 6.90
N ALA A 174 -2.58 28.86 6.30
CA ALA A 174 -3.46 30.05 6.29
C ALA A 174 -3.88 30.46 7.70
N ARG A 175 -4.25 29.51 8.57
CA ARG A 175 -4.59 29.80 9.98
C ARG A 175 -3.42 30.41 10.75
N ARG A 176 -2.20 29.91 10.54
CA ARG A 176 -0.99 30.50 11.15
C ARG A 176 -0.73 31.91 10.67
N ALA A 177 -0.89 32.17 9.37
CA ALA A 177 -0.66 33.50 8.78
C ALA A 177 -1.68 34.54 9.27
N THR A 178 -2.92 34.13 9.56
CA THR A 178 -3.99 35.02 10.04
C THR A 178 -4.03 35.17 11.57
N GLY A 179 -3.13 34.51 12.32
CA GLY A 179 -3.11 34.57 13.80
C GLY A 179 -4.32 33.91 14.47
N MET A 180 -5.16 33.20 13.74
CA MET A 180 -6.30 32.47 14.30
C MET A 180 -5.79 31.24 15.05
N LYS A 181 -5.86 31.29 16.40
CA LYS A 181 -5.66 30.08 17.23
C LYS A 181 -6.77 29.09 16.89
N GLY A 182 -6.39 27.87 16.59
CA GLY A 182 -7.36 26.83 16.27
C GLY A 182 -8.41 26.69 17.38
N ALA A 183 -9.67 26.70 17.02
CA ALA A 183 -10.71 26.15 17.88
C ALA A 183 -10.48 24.64 17.98
N LEU A 184 -10.39 24.15 19.21
CA LEU A 184 -10.29 22.73 19.57
C LEU A 184 -11.53 21.95 19.13
#